data_c4c18ed0e76faa34199e66ef1661a047
#
_entry.id   c4c18ed0e76faa34199e66ef1661a047
#
_cell.length_a   1.000
_cell.length_b   1.000
_cell.length_c   1.000
_cell.angle_alpha   90.00
_cell.angle_beta   90.00
_cell.angle_gamma   90.00
#
_symmetry.space_group_name_H-M   'P 1'
#
loop_
_entity.id
_entity.type
_entity.pdbx_description
1 polymer ?
#
loop_
_entity_poly.entity_id
_entity_poly.type
_entity_poly.pdbx_seq_one_letter_code
_entity_poly.pdbx_strand_id
1 'polypeptide(L)'
;MKFYFDCGLPRSGSTLLTALLNQNPNIHAGTLSPVMELMYYTNEILHKEQAKAFPKPKIFQEIVTNTLINYYSDVKNPVVIDKCRAWPAHIDIMKKYVTDNPKIICTVRHPLDILASFITLFHKDNTYNFIDRAMTEQKIPITDDNRCHYMMNPGGIVWESMNALATAFRQKESQYIHFIQYDDLVSNPTEVMNHLHAFLELDPFDYKFDNVVAKDREKDADVYGLPTKHEVRKSINKISKPYLEVLST
;
A
#
# COMPACT_ATOMS: atom_id res chain seq x y z
N MET A 1 6.52 -14.12 15.31
CA MET A 1 6.42 -13.23 14.14
C MET A 1 5.68 -11.97 14.57
N LYS A 2 6.21 -10.78 14.25
CA LYS A 2 5.60 -9.47 14.57
C LYS A 2 5.08 -8.88 13.26
N PHE A 3 3.85 -8.39 13.27
CA PHE A 3 3.20 -7.83 12.08
C PHE A 3 3.12 -6.32 12.17
N TYR A 4 3.45 -5.67 11.05
CA TYR A 4 3.23 -4.26 10.77
C TYR A 4 2.52 -4.13 9.41
N PHE A 5 2.09 -2.92 9.06
CA PHE A 5 1.22 -2.69 7.91
C PHE A 5 1.74 -1.52 7.06
N ASP A 6 1.62 -1.63 5.75
CA ASP A 6 1.93 -0.56 4.79
C ASP A 6 0.68 -0.22 3.96
N CYS A 7 0.34 1.06 3.91
CA CYS A 7 -0.84 1.56 3.21
C CYS A 7 -0.54 2.69 2.23
N GLY A 8 0.70 2.83 1.78
CA GLY A 8 1.14 3.96 0.95
C GLY A 8 0.20 4.31 -0.20
N LEU A 9 0.01 5.62 -0.46
CA LEU A 9 -0.73 6.09 -1.62
C LEU A 9 -0.12 5.52 -2.92
N PRO A 10 -0.92 5.34 -3.98
CA PRO A 10 -0.36 4.88 -5.25
C PRO A 10 0.70 5.87 -5.75
N ARG A 11 1.78 5.37 -6.35
CA ARG A 11 2.90 6.19 -6.89
C ARG A 11 3.59 7.12 -5.87
N SER A 12 3.48 6.83 -4.58
CA SER A 12 4.12 7.59 -3.50
C SER A 12 5.44 7.01 -3.00
N GLY A 13 6.01 6.01 -3.71
CA GLY A 13 7.27 5.40 -3.32
C GLY A 13 7.15 4.16 -2.43
N SER A 14 5.96 3.63 -2.20
CA SER A 14 5.77 2.44 -1.35
C SER A 14 6.54 1.21 -1.86
N THR A 15 6.70 1.04 -3.18
CA THR A 15 7.52 -0.05 -3.75
C THR A 15 9.02 0.16 -3.48
N LEU A 16 9.50 1.40 -3.53
CA LEU A 16 10.86 1.74 -3.13
C LEU A 16 11.09 1.43 -1.65
N LEU A 17 10.15 1.85 -0.79
CA LEU A 17 10.22 1.57 0.65
C LEU A 17 10.24 0.05 0.93
N THR A 18 9.37 -0.73 0.28
CA THR A 18 9.37 -2.20 0.36
C THR A 18 10.73 -2.79 -0.03
N ALA A 19 11.33 -2.31 -1.12
CA ALA A 19 12.64 -2.78 -1.59
C ALA A 19 13.77 -2.43 -0.62
N LEU A 20 13.72 -1.26 0.03
CA LEU A 20 14.65 -0.88 1.09
C LEU A 20 14.48 -1.80 2.31
N LEU A 21 13.28 -1.91 2.85
CA LEU A 21 12.99 -2.73 4.03
C LEU A 21 13.45 -4.18 3.87
N ASN A 22 13.30 -4.74 2.68
CA ASN A 22 13.76 -6.09 2.35
C ASN A 22 15.29 -6.27 2.29
N GLN A 23 16.09 -5.21 2.40
CA GLN A 23 17.53 -5.36 2.62
C GLN A 23 17.85 -5.91 4.01
N ASN A 24 16.99 -5.60 5.01
CA ASN A 24 17.14 -6.15 6.36
C ASN A 24 16.67 -7.63 6.37
N PRO A 25 17.57 -8.58 6.70
CA PRO A 25 17.23 -10.01 6.69
C PRO A 25 16.16 -10.39 7.73
N ASN A 26 15.90 -9.55 8.71
CA ASN A 26 14.87 -9.78 9.72
C ASN A 26 13.48 -9.30 9.27
N ILE A 27 13.37 -8.61 8.14
CA ILE A 27 12.12 -8.03 7.65
C ILE A 27 11.70 -8.71 6.34
N HIS A 28 10.45 -9.12 6.28
CA HIS A 28 9.74 -9.41 5.04
C HIS A 28 8.73 -8.28 4.81
N ALA A 29 8.99 -7.43 3.84
CA ALA A 29 8.02 -6.43 3.38
C ALA A 29 7.38 -6.94 2.08
N GLY A 30 6.08 -7.22 2.14
CA GLY A 30 5.34 -7.82 1.04
C GLY A 30 5.02 -6.84 -0.09
N THR A 31 4.66 -7.41 -1.23
CA THR A 31 3.88 -6.73 -2.26
C THR A 31 2.42 -6.61 -1.81
N LEU A 32 1.54 -6.07 -2.66
CA LEU A 32 0.11 -5.97 -2.33
C LEU A 32 -0.47 -7.35 -1.97
N SER A 33 -1.12 -7.46 -0.80
CA SER A 33 -1.75 -8.69 -0.32
C SER A 33 -3.28 -8.58 -0.27
N PRO A 34 -4.03 -9.68 -0.34
CA PRO A 34 -5.47 -9.73 -0.13
C PRO A 34 -5.86 -9.90 1.36
N VAL A 35 -4.91 -9.91 2.28
CA VAL A 35 -5.12 -10.30 3.68
C VAL A 35 -6.16 -9.43 4.36
N MET A 36 -6.09 -8.12 4.18
CA MET A 36 -7.07 -7.21 4.77
C MET A 36 -8.49 -7.52 4.32
N GLU A 37 -8.69 -7.74 3.01
CA GLU A 37 -10.00 -8.08 2.46
C GLU A 37 -10.51 -9.42 2.99
N LEU A 38 -9.64 -10.43 3.06
CA LEU A 38 -9.98 -11.73 3.63
C LEU A 38 -10.40 -11.61 5.10
N MET A 39 -9.67 -10.85 5.90
CA MET A 39 -10.02 -10.59 7.30
C MET A 39 -11.34 -9.84 7.42
N TYR A 40 -11.53 -8.79 6.60
CA TYR A 40 -12.76 -7.99 6.59
C TYR A 40 -13.98 -8.86 6.25
N TYR A 41 -13.98 -9.55 5.12
CA TYR A 41 -15.13 -10.38 4.72
C TYR A 41 -15.36 -11.53 5.69
N THR A 42 -14.32 -12.12 6.26
CA THR A 42 -14.48 -13.13 7.31
C THR A 42 -15.16 -12.52 8.53
N ASN A 43 -14.71 -11.34 8.99
CA ASN A 43 -15.36 -10.64 10.11
C ASN A 43 -16.83 -10.31 9.80
N GLU A 44 -17.16 -9.84 8.58
CA GLU A 44 -18.53 -9.55 8.15
C GLU A 44 -19.45 -10.77 8.21
N ILE A 45 -18.94 -11.96 7.86
CA ILE A 45 -19.71 -13.21 7.96
C ILE A 45 -20.12 -13.49 9.40
N LEU A 46 -19.31 -13.11 10.40
CA LEU A 46 -19.61 -13.33 11.81
C LEU A 46 -20.79 -12.50 12.31
N HIS A 47 -21.16 -11.46 11.61
CA HIS A 47 -22.31 -10.61 11.94
C HIS A 47 -23.63 -11.08 11.30
N LYS A 48 -23.57 -12.11 10.44
CA LYS A 48 -24.77 -12.67 9.79
C LYS A 48 -25.57 -13.54 10.75
N GLU A 49 -26.87 -13.69 10.46
CA GLU A 49 -27.81 -14.43 11.32
C GLU A 49 -27.38 -15.87 11.59
N GLN A 50 -26.84 -16.57 10.57
CA GLN A 50 -26.38 -17.95 10.74
C GLN A 50 -25.24 -18.06 11.79
N ALA A 51 -24.31 -17.12 11.77
CA ALA A 51 -23.22 -17.11 12.75
C ALA A 51 -23.72 -16.74 14.14
N LYS A 52 -24.73 -15.89 14.25
CA LYS A 52 -25.41 -15.55 15.52
C LYS A 52 -26.24 -16.70 16.07
N ALA A 53 -26.87 -17.49 15.18
CA ALA A 53 -27.66 -18.65 15.59
C ALA A 53 -26.80 -19.79 16.17
N PHE A 54 -25.54 -19.91 15.71
CA PHE A 54 -24.57 -20.90 16.17
C PHE A 54 -23.29 -20.23 16.67
N PRO A 55 -23.32 -19.52 17.79
CA PRO A 55 -22.22 -18.69 18.24
C PRO A 55 -21.01 -19.53 18.70
N LYS A 56 -19.87 -19.30 18.06
CA LYS A 56 -18.56 -19.85 18.44
C LYS A 56 -17.52 -18.72 18.47
N PRO A 57 -17.66 -17.74 19.37
CA PRO A 57 -16.92 -16.48 19.31
C PRO A 57 -15.38 -16.69 19.35
N LYS A 58 -14.89 -17.63 20.14
CA LYS A 58 -13.44 -17.94 20.21
C LYS A 58 -12.93 -18.50 18.88
N ILE A 59 -13.63 -19.49 18.30
CA ILE A 59 -13.24 -20.09 17.01
C ILE A 59 -13.29 -19.06 15.91
N PHE A 60 -14.29 -18.21 15.89
CA PHE A 60 -14.42 -17.15 14.90
C PHE A 60 -13.27 -16.14 15.01
N GLN A 61 -12.92 -15.72 16.22
CA GLN A 61 -11.76 -14.86 16.44
C GLN A 61 -10.47 -15.50 15.91
N GLU A 62 -10.26 -16.79 16.21
CA GLU A 62 -9.12 -17.57 15.74
C GLU A 62 -9.08 -17.64 14.20
N ILE A 63 -10.22 -17.82 13.53
CA ILE A 63 -10.28 -17.87 12.06
C ILE A 63 -9.81 -16.54 11.46
N VAL A 64 -10.29 -15.39 11.96
CA VAL A 64 -9.88 -14.09 11.44
C VAL A 64 -8.40 -13.83 11.72
N THR A 65 -7.93 -14.08 12.94
CA THR A 65 -6.52 -13.92 13.32
C THR A 65 -5.60 -14.82 12.48
N ASN A 66 -6.00 -16.08 12.33
CA ASN A 66 -5.21 -17.06 11.57
C ASN A 66 -5.18 -16.78 10.06
N THR A 67 -6.08 -15.96 9.52
CA THR A 67 -5.99 -15.54 8.13
C THR A 67 -4.65 -14.85 7.84
N LEU A 68 -4.25 -13.90 8.69
CA LEU A 68 -2.95 -13.21 8.56
C LEU A 68 -1.78 -14.17 8.80
N ILE A 69 -1.84 -14.97 9.85
CA ILE A 69 -0.76 -15.90 10.23
C ILE A 69 -0.55 -16.96 9.15
N ASN A 70 -1.62 -17.54 8.63
CA ASN A 70 -1.54 -18.61 7.61
C ASN A 70 -1.08 -18.07 6.26
N TYR A 71 -1.47 -16.85 5.90
CA TYR A 71 -1.02 -16.22 4.66
C TYR A 71 0.51 -16.08 4.62
N TYR A 72 1.15 -15.82 5.75
CA TYR A 72 2.60 -15.67 5.89
C TYR A 72 3.28 -16.89 6.53
N SER A 73 2.67 -18.07 6.48
CA SER A 73 3.19 -19.27 7.15
C SER A 73 4.51 -19.79 6.55
N ASP A 74 4.81 -19.48 5.31
CA ASP A 74 6.05 -19.82 4.60
C ASP A 74 7.18 -18.79 4.85
N VAL A 75 6.86 -17.60 5.36
CA VAL A 75 7.83 -16.56 5.70
C VAL A 75 8.54 -16.89 7.00
N LYS A 76 9.88 -16.80 6.99
CA LYS A 76 10.72 -17.14 8.15
C LYS A 76 11.25 -15.90 8.91
N ASN A 77 11.04 -14.71 8.34
CA ASN A 77 11.47 -13.46 8.95
C ASN A 77 10.70 -13.19 10.26
N PRO A 78 11.34 -12.72 11.33
CA PRO A 78 10.67 -12.39 12.58
C PRO A 78 9.67 -11.22 12.46
N VAL A 79 9.86 -10.36 11.46
CA VAL A 79 9.02 -9.19 11.18
C VAL A 79 8.41 -9.31 9.79
N VAL A 80 7.10 -9.13 9.72
CA VAL A 80 6.34 -9.08 8.45
C VAL A 80 5.64 -7.74 8.35
N ILE A 81 5.75 -7.09 7.18
CA ILE A 81 5.02 -5.86 6.84
C ILE A 81 4.05 -6.20 5.73
N ASP A 82 2.78 -6.32 6.08
CA ASP A 82 1.69 -6.56 5.12
C ASP A 82 1.29 -5.27 4.41
N LYS A 83 1.10 -5.35 3.09
CA LYS A 83 0.79 -4.17 2.29
C LYS A 83 -0.62 -4.23 1.72
N CYS A 84 -1.47 -3.32 2.20
CA CYS A 84 -2.79 -3.05 1.62
C CYS A 84 -3.21 -1.61 1.88
N ARG A 85 -3.68 -0.91 0.83
CA ARG A 85 -4.08 0.50 0.94
C ARG A 85 -5.29 0.72 1.84
N ALA A 86 -6.09 -0.30 2.07
CA ALA A 86 -7.30 -0.20 2.86
C ALA A 86 -7.07 -0.35 4.38
N TRP A 87 -5.87 -0.72 4.84
CA TRP A 87 -5.58 -0.87 6.27
C TRP A 87 -6.04 0.32 7.14
N PRO A 88 -5.86 1.58 6.73
CA PRO A 88 -6.29 2.71 7.57
C PRO A 88 -7.80 2.78 7.82
N ALA A 89 -8.61 2.21 6.93
CA ALA A 89 -10.06 2.17 7.11
C ALA A 89 -10.51 1.05 8.07
N HIS A 90 -9.60 0.12 8.43
CA HIS A 90 -9.91 -1.09 9.19
C HIS A 90 -8.99 -1.28 10.41
N ILE A 91 -8.64 -0.19 11.08
CA ILE A 91 -7.82 -0.21 12.31
C ILE A 91 -8.53 -0.96 13.43
N ASP A 92 -9.86 -0.91 13.48
CA ASP A 92 -10.70 -1.69 14.40
C ASP A 92 -10.48 -3.21 14.24
N ILE A 93 -10.38 -3.70 13.02
CA ILE A 93 -10.06 -5.12 12.73
C ILE A 93 -8.65 -5.47 13.23
N MET A 94 -7.66 -4.60 12.99
CA MET A 94 -6.31 -4.80 13.50
C MET A 94 -6.29 -4.86 15.03
N LYS A 95 -6.97 -3.93 15.69
CA LYS A 95 -7.06 -3.87 17.17
C LYS A 95 -7.78 -5.07 17.75
N LYS A 96 -8.80 -5.55 17.07
CA LYS A 96 -9.59 -6.70 17.53
C LYS A 96 -8.88 -8.04 17.34
N TYR A 97 -8.11 -8.22 16.25
CA TYR A 97 -7.64 -9.53 15.84
C TYR A 97 -6.12 -9.69 15.78
N VAL A 98 -5.36 -8.59 15.79
CA VAL A 98 -3.90 -8.67 15.60
C VAL A 98 -3.14 -8.07 16.80
N THR A 99 -3.39 -6.81 17.15
CA THR A 99 -2.67 -6.11 18.23
C THR A 99 -3.43 -4.87 18.68
N ASP A 100 -3.41 -4.58 19.97
CA ASP A 100 -4.05 -3.36 20.54
C ASP A 100 -3.36 -2.06 20.08
N ASN A 101 -2.10 -2.14 19.62
CA ASN A 101 -1.33 -1.00 19.15
C ASN A 101 -0.78 -1.26 17.72
N PRO A 102 -1.65 -1.22 16.70
CA PRO A 102 -1.21 -1.43 15.32
C PRO A 102 -0.28 -0.31 14.87
N LYS A 103 0.73 -0.64 14.08
CA LYS A 103 1.64 0.34 13.48
C LYS A 103 1.54 0.24 11.96
N ILE A 104 1.13 1.34 11.35
CA ILE A 104 0.86 1.46 9.93
C ILE A 104 1.85 2.46 9.33
N ILE A 105 2.55 2.06 8.29
CA ILE A 105 3.42 2.91 7.49
C ILE A 105 2.60 3.46 6.33
N CYS A 106 2.70 4.75 6.06
CA CYS A 106 2.02 5.36 4.93
C CYS A 106 2.94 6.28 4.15
N THR A 107 3.36 5.85 2.96
CA THR A 107 4.03 6.76 2.04
C THR A 107 3.00 7.67 1.38
N VAL A 108 3.27 8.98 1.38
CA VAL A 108 2.37 10.01 0.82
C VAL A 108 3.10 10.87 -0.19
N ARG A 109 2.34 11.42 -1.13
CA ARG A 109 2.83 12.30 -2.19
C ARG A 109 1.71 13.26 -2.60
N HIS A 110 2.07 14.41 -3.14
CA HIS A 110 1.08 15.37 -3.63
C HIS A 110 0.17 14.72 -4.70
N PRO A 111 -1.17 14.84 -4.63
CA PRO A 111 -2.08 14.16 -5.55
C PRO A 111 -1.82 14.43 -7.02
N LEU A 112 -1.49 15.67 -7.40
CA LEU A 112 -1.16 16.00 -8.79
C LEU A 112 0.11 15.30 -9.26
N ASP A 113 1.12 15.11 -8.40
CA ASP A 113 2.32 14.34 -8.73
C ASP A 113 2.03 12.84 -8.88
N ILE A 114 1.06 12.32 -8.13
CA ILE A 114 0.57 10.96 -8.30
C ILE A 114 -0.05 10.80 -9.68
N LEU A 115 -0.97 11.70 -10.06
CA LEU A 115 -1.62 11.70 -11.37
C LEU A 115 -0.59 11.84 -12.51
N ALA A 116 0.31 12.81 -12.43
CA ALA A 116 1.38 12.99 -13.41
C ALA A 116 2.26 11.75 -13.54
N SER A 117 2.56 11.06 -12.43
CA SER A 117 3.31 9.81 -12.44
C SER A 117 2.55 8.68 -13.16
N PHE A 118 1.22 8.61 -13.02
CA PHE A 118 0.41 7.65 -13.76
C PHE A 118 0.35 7.97 -15.25
N ILE A 119 0.10 9.23 -15.63
CA ILE A 119 0.05 9.65 -17.04
C ILE A 119 1.41 9.36 -17.73
N THR A 120 2.51 9.72 -17.08
CA THR A 120 3.86 9.40 -17.58
C THR A 120 4.05 7.89 -17.79
N LEU A 121 3.56 7.08 -16.85
CA LEU A 121 3.64 5.62 -16.95
C LEU A 121 2.78 5.07 -18.09
N PHE A 122 1.55 5.56 -18.25
CA PHE A 122 0.65 5.15 -19.33
C PHE A 122 1.24 5.45 -20.72
N HIS A 123 1.88 6.61 -20.87
CA HIS A 123 2.57 6.97 -22.11
C HIS A 123 3.85 6.15 -22.34
N LYS A 124 4.62 5.85 -21.26
CA LYS A 124 5.84 5.04 -21.34
C LYS A 124 5.55 3.61 -21.79
N ASP A 125 4.58 2.97 -21.14
CA ASP A 125 4.26 1.56 -21.41
C ASP A 125 3.39 1.40 -22.65
N ASN A 126 2.68 2.47 -23.08
CA ASN A 126 1.84 2.56 -24.28
C ASN A 126 0.97 1.30 -24.51
N THR A 127 0.34 0.80 -23.45
CA THR A 127 -0.48 -0.40 -23.43
C THR A 127 -1.89 -0.10 -22.94
N TYR A 128 -2.83 -0.98 -23.28
CA TYR A 128 -4.21 -0.91 -22.76
C TYR A 128 -4.22 -1.36 -21.29
N ASN A 129 -4.13 -0.39 -20.40
CA ASN A 129 -3.93 -0.60 -18.97
C ASN A 129 -5.26 -0.82 -18.20
N PHE A 130 -5.16 -1.13 -16.90
CA PHE A 130 -6.31 -1.43 -16.05
C PHE A 130 -7.29 -0.25 -15.89
N ILE A 131 -6.82 1.01 -15.94
CA ILE A 131 -7.68 2.19 -15.93
C ILE A 131 -8.43 2.28 -17.24
N ASP A 132 -7.76 2.10 -18.38
CA ASP A 132 -8.38 2.15 -19.70
C ASP A 132 -9.44 1.06 -19.86
N ARG A 133 -9.20 -0.16 -19.33
CA ARG A 133 -10.19 -1.24 -19.30
C ARG A 133 -11.45 -0.82 -18.56
N ALA A 134 -11.27 -0.33 -17.32
CA ALA A 134 -12.39 0.10 -16.49
C ALA A 134 -13.16 1.29 -17.07
N MET A 135 -12.47 2.25 -17.69
CA MET A 135 -13.10 3.36 -18.41
C MET A 135 -13.90 2.88 -19.63
N THR A 136 -13.36 1.94 -20.40
CA THR A 136 -14.04 1.36 -21.57
C THR A 136 -15.33 0.65 -21.18
N GLU A 137 -15.32 -0.14 -20.09
CA GLU A 137 -16.51 -0.80 -19.54
C GLU A 137 -17.60 0.21 -19.16
N GLN A 138 -17.21 1.40 -18.71
CA GLN A 138 -18.12 2.50 -18.37
C GLN A 138 -18.41 3.46 -19.55
N LYS A 139 -17.91 3.15 -20.76
CA LYS A 139 -18.05 3.98 -21.97
C LYS A 139 -17.47 5.40 -21.81
N ILE A 140 -16.42 5.55 -21.03
CA ILE A 140 -15.70 6.82 -20.83
C ILE A 140 -14.59 6.91 -21.89
N PRO A 141 -14.49 8.01 -22.67
CA PRO A 141 -13.41 8.19 -23.65
C PRO A 141 -12.03 8.16 -23.00
N ILE A 142 -11.08 7.48 -23.64
CA ILE A 142 -9.70 7.36 -23.14
C ILE A 142 -8.92 8.62 -23.51
N THR A 143 -8.88 9.56 -22.57
CA THR A 143 -8.05 10.77 -22.60
C THR A 143 -7.33 10.91 -21.26
N ASP A 144 -6.25 11.68 -21.20
CA ASP A 144 -5.52 11.87 -19.94
C ASP A 144 -6.37 12.59 -18.89
N ASP A 145 -7.18 13.55 -19.29
CA ASP A 145 -8.14 14.22 -18.41
C ASP A 145 -9.12 13.21 -17.79
N ASN A 146 -9.73 12.39 -18.64
CA ASN A 146 -10.68 11.38 -18.15
C ASN A 146 -10.00 10.32 -17.27
N ARG A 147 -8.75 9.93 -17.58
CA ARG A 147 -7.95 9.07 -16.70
C ARG A 147 -7.73 9.70 -15.32
N CYS A 148 -7.36 10.98 -15.29
CA CYS A 148 -7.18 11.73 -14.03
C CYS A 148 -8.49 11.82 -13.25
N HIS A 149 -9.59 12.18 -13.90
CA HIS A 149 -10.90 12.24 -13.28
C HIS A 149 -11.34 10.87 -12.75
N TYR A 150 -11.16 9.81 -13.55
CA TYR A 150 -11.51 8.44 -13.16
C TYR A 150 -10.75 8.00 -11.90
N MET A 151 -9.44 8.27 -11.82
CA MET A 151 -8.63 7.91 -10.66
C MET A 151 -8.98 8.70 -9.40
N MET A 152 -9.51 9.92 -9.53
CA MET A 152 -9.86 10.82 -8.42
C MET A 152 -11.33 10.77 -8.01
N ASN A 153 -12.20 10.07 -8.74
CA ASN A 153 -13.61 9.90 -8.40
C ASN A 153 -13.82 8.68 -7.48
N PRO A 154 -14.94 8.60 -6.75
CA PRO A 154 -15.30 7.42 -5.97
C PRO A 154 -15.17 6.12 -6.77
N GLY A 155 -14.48 5.14 -6.21
CA GLY A 155 -14.09 3.90 -6.90
C GLY A 155 -12.74 3.98 -7.62
N GLY A 156 -12.17 5.16 -7.83
CA GLY A 156 -10.84 5.35 -8.42
C GLY A 156 -9.70 5.09 -7.44
N ILE A 157 -8.59 4.56 -7.95
CA ILE A 157 -7.46 4.08 -7.13
C ILE A 157 -6.86 5.16 -6.21
N VAL A 158 -6.82 6.41 -6.65
CA VAL A 158 -6.27 7.52 -5.84
C VAL A 158 -7.28 7.91 -4.78
N TRP A 159 -8.55 8.08 -5.19
CA TRP A 159 -9.63 8.46 -4.28
C TRP A 159 -9.81 7.42 -3.16
N GLU A 160 -9.90 6.13 -3.48
CA GLU A 160 -10.08 5.06 -2.49
C GLU A 160 -8.93 5.02 -1.47
N SER A 161 -7.68 5.18 -1.94
CA SER A 161 -6.52 5.22 -1.05
C SER A 161 -6.55 6.43 -0.11
N MET A 162 -6.96 7.60 -0.60
CA MET A 162 -7.11 8.81 0.22
C MET A 162 -8.30 8.70 1.17
N ASN A 163 -9.41 8.11 0.73
CA ASN A 163 -10.60 7.92 1.56
C ASN A 163 -10.34 6.93 2.71
N ALA A 164 -9.53 5.89 2.49
CA ALA A 164 -9.09 4.99 3.57
C ALA A 164 -8.34 5.76 4.66
N LEU A 165 -7.39 6.63 4.28
CA LEU A 165 -6.70 7.52 5.23
C LEU A 165 -7.66 8.49 5.92
N ALA A 166 -8.53 9.15 5.17
CA ALA A 166 -9.53 10.07 5.73
C ALA A 166 -10.45 9.36 6.74
N THR A 167 -10.70 8.07 6.56
CA THR A 167 -11.47 7.26 7.51
C THR A 167 -10.75 7.13 8.85
N ALA A 168 -9.44 6.84 8.85
CA ALA A 168 -8.64 6.82 10.08
C ALA A 168 -8.67 8.17 10.82
N PHE A 169 -8.60 9.29 10.11
CA PHE A 169 -8.72 10.61 10.71
C PHE A 169 -10.12 10.86 11.30
N ARG A 170 -11.17 10.52 10.56
CA ARG A 170 -12.56 10.65 11.05
C ARG A 170 -12.80 9.79 12.31
N GLN A 171 -12.19 8.62 12.38
CA GLN A 171 -12.26 7.71 13.53
C GLN A 171 -11.31 8.08 14.67
N LYS A 172 -10.48 9.13 14.50
CA LYS A 172 -9.44 9.57 15.46
C LYS A 172 -8.39 8.48 15.74
N GLU A 173 -8.05 7.70 14.73
CA GLU A 173 -7.08 6.58 14.81
C GLU A 173 -5.78 6.90 14.08
N SER A 174 -5.58 8.14 13.63
CA SER A 174 -4.38 8.56 12.87
C SER A 174 -3.08 8.45 13.66
N GLN A 175 -3.12 8.35 14.99
CA GLN A 175 -1.94 8.14 15.84
C GLN A 175 -1.23 6.81 15.56
N TYR A 176 -1.90 5.84 14.94
CA TYR A 176 -1.30 4.56 14.55
C TYR A 176 -0.57 4.61 13.21
N ILE A 177 -0.59 5.75 12.51
CA ILE A 177 -0.04 5.90 11.17
C ILE A 177 1.22 6.78 11.20
N HIS A 178 2.33 6.22 10.72
CA HIS A 178 3.56 6.95 10.46
C HIS A 178 3.61 7.37 9.00
N PHE A 179 3.57 8.68 8.75
CA PHE A 179 3.61 9.23 7.40
C PHE A 179 5.04 9.45 6.92
N ILE A 180 5.33 9.01 5.69
CA ILE A 180 6.58 9.21 5.00
C ILE A 180 6.31 9.99 3.71
N GLN A 181 6.79 11.23 3.64
CA GLN A 181 6.72 12.00 2.41
C GLN A 181 7.65 11.42 1.35
N TYR A 182 7.16 11.27 0.12
CA TYR A 182 7.98 10.76 -0.99
C TYR A 182 9.26 11.57 -1.20
N ASP A 183 9.15 12.91 -1.14
CA ASP A 183 10.29 13.80 -1.32
C ASP A 183 11.37 13.61 -0.24
N ASP A 184 10.96 13.37 1.02
CA ASP A 184 11.90 13.10 2.11
C ASP A 184 12.55 11.72 1.93
N LEU A 185 11.77 10.71 1.54
CA LEU A 185 12.29 9.37 1.27
C LEU A 185 13.39 9.36 0.20
N VAL A 186 13.28 10.23 -0.82
CA VAL A 186 14.26 10.30 -1.90
C VAL A 186 15.40 11.29 -1.65
N SER A 187 15.22 12.32 -0.81
CA SER A 187 16.24 13.33 -0.52
C SER A 187 17.04 13.02 0.75
N ASN A 188 16.41 12.45 1.78
CA ASN A 188 17.00 12.17 3.08
C ASN A 188 16.70 10.72 3.54
N PRO A 189 16.98 9.68 2.72
CA PRO A 189 16.53 8.32 2.99
C PRO A 189 17.05 7.75 4.31
N THR A 190 18.28 8.11 4.72
CA THR A 190 18.85 7.65 5.98
C THR A 190 18.02 8.11 7.18
N GLU A 191 17.67 9.39 7.23
CA GLU A 191 16.87 9.97 8.31
C GLU A 191 15.46 9.35 8.35
N VAL A 192 14.84 9.22 7.19
CA VAL A 192 13.51 8.60 7.05
C VAL A 192 13.52 7.16 7.58
N MET A 193 14.53 6.35 7.19
CA MET A 193 14.62 4.96 7.65
C MET A 193 14.90 4.87 9.16
N ASN A 194 15.70 5.78 9.73
CA ASN A 194 15.93 5.83 11.17
C ASN A 194 14.65 6.17 11.95
N HIS A 195 13.88 7.16 11.50
CA HIS A 195 12.59 7.50 12.12
C HIS A 195 11.59 6.35 11.99
N LEU A 196 11.56 5.68 10.84
CA LEU A 196 10.70 4.52 10.63
C LEU A 196 11.07 3.37 11.59
N HIS A 197 12.37 3.06 11.77
CA HIS A 197 12.79 2.03 12.73
C HIS A 197 12.42 2.39 14.16
N ALA A 198 12.57 3.65 14.55
CA ALA A 198 12.13 4.14 15.87
C ALA A 198 10.62 3.98 16.06
N PHE A 199 9.81 4.34 15.04
CA PHE A 199 8.36 4.15 15.09
C PHE A 199 7.98 2.67 15.21
N LEU A 200 8.63 1.79 14.45
CA LEU A 200 8.38 0.34 14.47
C LEU A 200 9.00 -0.36 15.69
N GLU A 201 9.79 0.34 16.52
CA GLU A 201 10.55 -0.24 17.64
C GLU A 201 11.44 -1.39 17.17
N LEU A 202 12.18 -1.15 16.09
CA LEU A 202 13.15 -2.07 15.51
C LEU A 202 14.56 -1.52 15.70
N ASP A 203 15.53 -2.44 15.78
CA ASP A 203 16.93 -2.06 15.82
C ASP A 203 17.36 -1.33 14.53
N PRO A 204 18.27 -0.34 14.61
CA PRO A 204 18.81 0.33 13.44
C PRO A 204 19.42 -0.65 12.44
N PHE A 205 19.33 -0.34 11.15
CA PHE A 205 19.91 -1.13 10.07
C PHE A 205 20.59 -0.22 9.04
N ASP A 206 21.74 -0.62 8.52
CA ASP A 206 22.52 0.13 7.54
C ASP A 206 22.02 -0.18 6.11
N TYR A 207 21.12 0.66 5.61
CA TYR A 207 20.53 0.52 4.27
C TYR A 207 21.46 1.03 3.17
N LYS A 208 21.46 0.38 2.01
CA LYS A 208 22.16 0.80 0.78
C LYS A 208 21.17 1.48 -0.16
N PHE A 209 21.45 2.74 -0.51
CA PHE A 209 20.57 3.58 -1.32
C PHE A 209 21.02 3.71 -2.78
N ASP A 210 22.20 3.21 -3.10
CA ASP A 210 22.84 3.21 -4.42
C ASP A 210 22.65 1.89 -5.21
N ASN A 211 22.16 0.85 -4.53
CA ASN A 211 21.90 -0.46 -5.14
C ASN A 211 20.61 -1.08 -4.61
N VAL A 212 19.49 -0.41 -4.87
CA VAL A 212 18.17 -0.90 -4.45
C VAL A 212 17.65 -1.93 -5.44
N VAL A 213 17.26 -3.10 -4.92
CA VAL A 213 16.73 -4.22 -5.73
C VAL A 213 15.41 -4.68 -5.14
N ALA A 214 14.37 -4.74 -5.95
CA ALA A 214 13.12 -5.38 -5.55
C ALA A 214 13.30 -6.90 -5.54
N LYS A 215 13.05 -7.55 -4.40
CA LYS A 215 13.10 -9.01 -4.26
C LYS A 215 11.93 -9.69 -4.97
N ASP A 216 10.74 -9.15 -4.75
CA ASP A 216 9.51 -9.68 -5.33
C ASP A 216 9.01 -8.75 -6.44
N ARG A 217 8.47 -9.34 -7.50
CA ARG A 217 7.87 -8.60 -8.60
C ARG A 217 6.41 -9.02 -8.74
N GLU A 218 5.54 -8.04 -8.76
CA GLU A 218 4.15 -8.25 -9.15
C GLU A 218 4.06 -8.61 -10.64
N LYS A 219 3.00 -9.30 -11.02
CA LYS A 219 2.72 -9.61 -12.44
C LYS A 219 2.10 -8.38 -13.12
N ASP A 220 2.86 -7.31 -13.17
CA ASP A 220 2.43 -5.97 -13.60
C ASP A 220 1.82 -5.95 -15.01
N ALA A 221 2.45 -6.65 -15.95
CA ALA A 221 1.96 -6.73 -17.32
C ALA A 221 0.62 -7.47 -17.39
N ASP A 222 0.52 -8.61 -16.70
CA ASP A 222 -0.68 -9.47 -16.77
C ASP A 222 -1.87 -8.85 -16.05
N VAL A 223 -1.64 -8.27 -14.86
CA VAL A 223 -2.70 -7.76 -14.00
C VAL A 223 -3.11 -6.33 -14.40
N TYR A 224 -2.11 -5.46 -14.59
CA TYR A 224 -2.35 -4.03 -14.78
C TYR A 224 -2.22 -3.56 -16.23
N GLY A 225 -1.63 -4.39 -17.11
CA GLY A 225 -1.24 -3.95 -18.45
C GLY A 225 -0.14 -2.89 -18.45
N LEU A 226 0.69 -2.83 -17.40
CA LEU A 226 1.72 -1.82 -17.17
C LEU A 226 3.02 -2.50 -16.71
N PRO A 227 3.84 -3.01 -17.64
CA PRO A 227 5.03 -3.80 -17.32
C PRO A 227 6.02 -3.14 -16.35
N THR A 228 6.06 -1.80 -16.32
CA THR A 228 7.02 -1.04 -15.49
C THR A 228 6.40 -0.37 -14.26
N LYS A 229 5.15 -0.74 -13.88
CA LYS A 229 4.40 -0.10 -12.79
C LYS A 229 5.14 -0.14 -11.44
N HIS A 230 5.74 -1.28 -11.09
CA HIS A 230 6.47 -1.47 -9.84
C HIS A 230 8.00 -1.58 -10.07
N GLU A 231 8.50 -1.02 -11.18
CA GLU A 231 9.93 -0.93 -11.41
C GLU A 231 10.61 -0.05 -10.35
N VAL A 232 11.63 -0.60 -9.69
CA VAL A 232 12.48 0.12 -8.73
C VAL A 232 13.80 0.46 -9.39
N ARG A 233 14.24 1.72 -9.27
CA ARG A 233 15.54 2.15 -9.78
C ARG A 233 16.64 1.74 -8.82
N LYS A 234 17.82 1.39 -9.35
CA LYS A 234 18.97 0.97 -8.55
C LYS A 234 19.46 2.05 -7.59
N SER A 235 19.38 3.33 -7.97
CA SER A 235 19.77 4.44 -7.12
C SER A 235 18.57 5.35 -6.83
N ILE A 236 18.52 5.86 -5.60
CA ILE A 236 17.50 6.83 -5.19
C ILE A 236 17.93 8.20 -5.71
N ASN A 237 17.20 8.71 -6.69
CA ASN A 237 17.39 10.05 -7.22
C ASN A 237 16.06 10.78 -7.25
N LYS A 238 16.06 12.04 -6.85
CA LYS A 238 14.88 12.91 -6.99
C LYS A 238 14.55 13.08 -8.47
N ILE A 239 13.40 12.58 -8.88
CA ILE A 239 12.88 12.79 -10.22
C ILE A 239 11.86 13.89 -10.10
N SER A 240 12.29 15.08 -10.43
CA SER A 240 11.36 16.19 -10.59
C SER A 240 10.95 16.30 -12.05
N LYS A 241 9.88 15.62 -12.46
CA LYS A 241 9.00 16.25 -13.44
C LYS A 241 7.88 16.84 -12.62
N PRO A 242 7.83 18.18 -12.45
CA PRO A 242 6.71 18.81 -11.80
C PRO A 242 5.44 18.43 -12.57
N TYR A 243 4.36 18.17 -11.84
CA TYR A 243 3.05 17.87 -12.44
C TYR A 243 2.62 18.90 -13.49
N LEU A 244 3.07 20.15 -13.36
CA LEU A 244 2.84 21.22 -14.33
C LEU A 244 3.35 20.89 -15.75
N GLU A 245 4.44 20.13 -15.89
CA GLU A 245 4.95 19.73 -17.23
C GLU A 245 4.14 18.60 -17.87
N VAL A 246 3.41 17.82 -17.07
CA VAL A 246 2.69 16.62 -17.52
C VAL A 246 1.20 16.87 -17.67
N LEU A 247 0.61 17.68 -16.79
CA LEU A 247 -0.84 17.88 -16.68
C LEU A 247 -1.32 19.21 -17.27
N SER A 248 -0.43 20.06 -17.78
CA SER A 248 -0.76 21.38 -18.35
C SER A 248 -0.90 21.38 -19.88
N THR A 249 -0.87 20.22 -20.51
CA THR A 249 -1.11 20.03 -21.95
C THR A 249 -2.52 19.54 -22.19
#